data_07e1a81c2ba1ac19e16dc753742205d5
#
_entry.id   07e1a81c2ba1ac19e16dc753742205d5
#
_cell.length_a   1.000
_cell.length_b   1.000
_cell.length_c   1.000
_cell.angle_alpha   90.00
_cell.angle_beta   90.00
_cell.angle_gamma   90.00
#
_symmetry.space_group_name_H-M   'P 1'
#
loop_
_entity.id
_entity.type
_entity.pdbx_description
1 polymer ?
#
loop_
_entity_poly.entity_id
_entity_poly.type
_entity_poly.pdbx_seq_one_letter_code
_entity_poly.pdbx_strand_id
1 'polypeptide(L)'
;MKDYRKLTEDEVLQLKSQSCLADDWGNVLVAEGFNCEYVHHTRFSGEVKLGVFDAEFTLPGGIRKHSGLRHVTLHNVVVGDNCCIENIQNYIANYEIGNDTFIENVDIILVDGLSTFGNGVEATVLNETGGREVLINDKLSAHQAYILALYRHCLLYTSPSPRDAH
;
A
#
# COMPACT_ATOMS: atom_id res chain seq x y z
N MET A 1 14.17 -10.62 -2.34
CA MET A 1 14.35 -9.20 -1.97
C MET A 1 14.52 -8.48 -3.28
N LYS A 2 13.78 -7.42 -3.54
CA LYS A 2 13.85 -6.71 -4.81
C LYS A 2 15.10 -5.83 -4.80
N ASP A 3 15.89 -5.87 -5.88
CA ASP A 3 17.09 -5.04 -5.99
C ASP A 3 16.68 -3.65 -6.47
N TYR A 4 17.14 -2.63 -5.76
CA TYR A 4 16.93 -1.23 -6.10
C TYR A 4 18.25 -0.56 -6.42
N ARG A 5 18.26 0.30 -7.43
CA ARG A 5 19.40 1.12 -7.83
C ARG A 5 19.09 2.62 -7.65
N LYS A 6 20.12 3.42 -7.64
CA LYS A 6 19.97 4.88 -7.70
C LYS A 6 19.54 5.31 -9.11
N LEU A 7 18.86 6.44 -9.17
CA LEU A 7 18.56 7.13 -10.44
C LEU A 7 19.85 7.54 -11.15
N THR A 8 19.85 7.45 -12.47
CA THR A 8 20.89 8.03 -13.31
C THR A 8 20.68 9.56 -13.46
N GLU A 9 21.70 10.28 -13.89
CA GLU A 9 21.59 11.73 -14.12
C GLU A 9 20.53 12.06 -15.18
N ASP A 10 20.42 11.26 -16.23
CA ASP A 10 19.44 11.44 -17.29
C ASP A 10 18.00 11.22 -16.77
N GLU A 11 17.80 10.20 -15.95
CA GLU A 11 16.50 9.94 -15.29
C GLU A 11 16.10 11.08 -14.36
N VAL A 12 17.04 11.65 -13.61
CA VAL A 12 16.78 12.81 -12.76
C VAL A 12 16.40 14.03 -13.59
N LEU A 13 17.10 14.28 -14.72
CA LEU A 13 16.76 15.38 -15.62
C LEU A 13 15.38 15.20 -16.24
N GLN A 14 15.03 13.97 -16.65
CA GLN A 14 13.71 13.66 -17.18
C GLN A 14 12.62 13.90 -16.13
N LEU A 15 12.77 13.39 -14.91
CA LEU A 15 11.82 13.59 -13.80
C LEU A 15 11.63 15.08 -13.48
N LYS A 16 12.71 15.86 -13.47
CA LYS A 16 12.63 17.32 -13.30
C LYS A 16 11.85 18.00 -14.43
N SER A 17 12.02 17.57 -15.68
CA SER A 17 11.26 18.08 -16.81
C SER A 17 9.76 17.76 -16.71
N GLN A 18 9.39 16.67 -16.02
CA GLN A 18 8.02 16.24 -15.74
C GLN A 18 7.46 16.86 -14.44
N SER A 19 8.08 17.94 -13.96
CA SER A 19 7.68 18.66 -12.76
C SER A 19 7.75 17.82 -11.48
N CYS A 20 8.69 16.89 -11.42
CA CYS A 20 8.99 16.14 -10.21
C CYS A 20 10.04 16.87 -9.39
N LEU A 21 9.90 16.81 -8.07
CA LEU A 21 10.79 17.42 -7.09
C LEU A 21 11.25 16.36 -6.07
N ALA A 22 12.49 16.46 -5.62
CA ALA A 22 12.99 15.65 -4.52
C ALA A 22 13.79 16.53 -3.56
N ASP A 23 13.67 16.24 -2.26
CA ASP A 23 14.52 16.90 -1.26
C ASP A 23 15.98 16.45 -1.44
N ASP A 24 16.19 15.16 -1.73
CA ASP A 24 17.46 14.59 -2.15
C ASP A 24 17.22 13.44 -3.16
N TRP A 25 17.71 13.61 -4.38
CA TRP A 25 17.60 12.57 -5.43
C TRP A 25 18.40 11.32 -5.12
N GLY A 26 19.41 11.40 -4.25
CA GLY A 26 20.18 10.24 -3.80
C GLY A 26 19.39 9.26 -2.95
N ASN A 27 18.28 9.67 -2.38
CA ASN A 27 17.37 8.87 -1.56
C ASN A 27 16.17 8.31 -2.35
N VAL A 28 16.08 8.61 -3.65
CA VAL A 28 15.09 8.01 -4.54
C VAL A 28 15.73 6.82 -5.25
N LEU A 29 15.25 5.64 -4.90
CA LEU A 29 15.73 4.37 -5.42
C LEU A 29 14.69 3.77 -6.37
N VAL A 30 15.14 3.13 -7.42
CA VAL A 30 14.25 2.55 -8.44
C VAL A 30 14.59 1.11 -8.73
N ALA A 31 13.60 0.31 -9.05
CA ALA A 31 13.80 -1.06 -9.48
C ALA A 31 14.46 -1.12 -10.87
N GLU A 32 15.09 -2.23 -11.18
CA GLU A 32 15.58 -2.51 -12.53
C GLU A 32 14.40 -2.49 -13.52
N GLY A 33 14.57 -1.79 -14.64
CA GLY A 33 13.50 -1.60 -15.64
C GLY A 33 12.53 -0.44 -15.34
N PHE A 34 12.80 0.39 -14.32
CA PHE A 34 12.02 1.58 -14.05
C PHE A 34 11.98 2.52 -15.27
N ASN A 35 10.79 3.06 -15.57
CA ASN A 35 10.60 4.04 -16.63
C ASN A 35 10.05 5.35 -16.05
N CYS A 36 10.82 6.43 -16.24
CA CYS A 36 10.44 7.77 -15.77
C CYS A 36 9.21 8.34 -16.47
N GLU A 37 8.85 7.85 -17.67
CA GLU A 37 7.77 8.38 -18.50
C GLU A 37 6.42 8.47 -17.77
N TYR A 38 6.20 7.58 -16.80
CA TYR A 38 4.93 7.46 -16.09
C TYR A 38 4.89 8.17 -14.72
N VAL A 39 5.88 9.05 -14.44
CA VAL A 39 5.97 9.77 -13.18
C VAL A 39 5.92 11.26 -13.41
N HIS A 40 4.83 11.92 -13.01
CA HIS A 40 4.60 13.35 -13.24
C HIS A 40 4.16 14.06 -11.97
N HIS A 41 4.56 15.34 -11.82
CA HIS A 41 4.11 16.21 -10.73
C HIS A 41 4.21 15.53 -9.35
N THR A 42 5.29 14.81 -9.11
CA THR A 42 5.49 14.01 -7.90
C THR A 42 6.59 14.63 -7.06
N ARG A 43 6.35 14.75 -5.75
CA ARG A 43 7.36 15.18 -4.79
C ARG A 43 7.84 14.01 -3.97
N PHE A 44 9.16 13.86 -3.89
CA PHE A 44 9.84 12.84 -3.10
C PHE A 44 10.51 13.44 -1.89
N SER A 45 10.32 12.85 -0.72
CA SER A 45 10.93 13.24 0.55
C SER A 45 11.36 12.00 1.33
N GLY A 46 12.47 12.08 2.04
CA GLY A 46 13.04 10.92 2.74
C GLY A 46 13.47 9.80 1.79
N GLU A 47 13.43 8.56 2.22
CA GLU A 47 13.77 7.39 1.39
C GLU A 47 12.54 6.91 0.62
N VAL A 48 12.61 6.92 -0.69
CA VAL A 48 11.53 6.46 -1.57
C VAL A 48 12.04 5.37 -2.50
N LYS A 49 11.32 4.25 -2.56
CA LYS A 49 11.61 3.14 -3.46
C LYS A 49 10.48 2.96 -4.46
N LEU A 50 10.78 2.95 -5.74
CA LEU A 50 9.80 2.85 -6.82
C LEU A 50 9.96 1.52 -7.57
N GLY A 51 8.84 0.85 -7.80
CA GLY A 51 8.76 -0.32 -8.66
C GLY A 51 8.75 0.02 -10.15
N VAL A 52 8.46 -0.96 -10.97
CA VAL A 52 8.28 -0.82 -12.43
C VAL A 52 6.82 -0.51 -12.73
N PHE A 53 6.56 0.42 -13.65
CA PHE A 53 5.21 0.79 -14.07
C PHE A 53 4.98 0.38 -15.53
N ASP A 54 4.37 -0.80 -15.75
CA ASP A 54 4.19 -1.40 -17.09
C ASP A 54 2.77 -1.94 -17.32
N ALA A 55 1.85 -1.69 -16.39
CA ALA A 55 0.48 -2.19 -16.48
C ALA A 55 -0.53 -1.11 -16.88
N GLU A 56 -1.60 -1.54 -17.54
CA GLU A 56 -2.78 -0.71 -17.82
C GLU A 56 -3.96 -1.16 -16.95
N PHE A 57 -4.65 -0.18 -16.37
CA PHE A 57 -5.90 -0.37 -15.65
C PHE A 57 -7.09 0.02 -16.52
N THR A 58 -8.12 -0.80 -16.52
CA THR A 58 -9.39 -0.45 -17.16
C THR A 58 -10.41 -0.09 -16.11
N LEU A 59 -10.81 1.17 -16.10
CA LEU A 59 -11.81 1.70 -15.17
C LEU A 59 -13.25 1.46 -15.67
N PRO A 60 -14.26 1.58 -14.78
CA PRO A 60 -15.65 1.59 -15.18
C PRO A 60 -15.91 2.61 -16.29
N GLY A 61 -16.65 2.23 -17.32
CA GLY A 61 -16.85 3.06 -18.52
C GLY A 61 -15.82 2.86 -19.63
N GLY A 62 -14.83 1.96 -19.44
CA GLY A 62 -13.83 1.60 -20.47
C GLY A 62 -12.66 2.57 -20.58
N ILE A 63 -12.46 3.45 -19.62
CA ILE A 63 -11.31 4.36 -19.55
C ILE A 63 -10.06 3.56 -19.21
N ARG A 64 -9.00 3.71 -20.00
CA ARG A 64 -7.70 3.10 -19.72
C ARG A 64 -6.79 4.10 -19.04
N LYS A 65 -6.12 3.65 -17.98
CA LYS A 65 -5.06 4.38 -17.29
C LYS A 65 -3.82 3.51 -17.19
N HIS A 66 -2.68 4.08 -17.52
CA HIS A 66 -1.40 3.42 -17.33
C HIS A 66 -0.95 3.54 -15.87
N SER A 67 -0.29 2.50 -15.34
CA SER A 67 0.39 2.55 -14.04
C SER A 67 1.38 3.72 -13.99
N GLY A 68 1.62 4.26 -12.82
CA GLY A 68 2.51 5.40 -12.63
C GLY A 68 2.08 6.30 -11.48
N LEU A 69 2.80 7.41 -11.32
CA LEU A 69 2.57 8.38 -10.26
C LEU A 69 2.20 9.73 -10.86
N ARG A 70 1.10 10.34 -10.41
CA ARG A 70 0.65 11.65 -10.91
C ARG A 70 0.04 12.48 -9.78
N HIS A 71 0.60 13.67 -9.55
CA HIS A 71 0.15 14.59 -8.49
C HIS A 71 0.17 13.93 -7.10
N VAL A 72 1.36 13.50 -6.67
CA VAL A 72 1.55 12.76 -5.41
C VAL A 72 2.74 13.33 -4.63
N THR A 73 2.63 13.41 -3.32
CA THR A 73 3.76 13.62 -2.41
C THR A 73 4.04 12.34 -1.64
N LEU A 74 5.26 11.84 -1.73
CA LEU A 74 5.70 10.61 -1.07
C LEU A 74 6.78 10.91 -0.04
N HIS A 75 6.64 10.39 1.19
CA HIS A 75 7.63 10.53 2.25
C HIS A 75 7.91 9.17 2.91
N ASN A 76 9.13 8.65 2.81
CA ASN A 76 9.51 7.33 3.32
C ASN A 76 8.55 6.22 2.83
N VAL A 77 8.41 6.06 1.53
CA VAL A 77 7.42 5.15 0.93
C VAL A 77 8.11 4.14 0.01
N VAL A 78 7.66 2.90 0.10
CA VAL A 78 7.97 1.88 -0.90
C VAL A 78 6.75 1.67 -1.80
N VAL A 79 6.90 1.87 -3.10
CA VAL A 79 5.86 1.64 -4.10
C VAL A 79 6.18 0.38 -4.87
N GLY A 80 5.26 -0.57 -4.87
CA GLY A 80 5.37 -1.82 -5.62
C GLY A 80 5.29 -1.65 -7.14
N ASP A 81 5.29 -2.78 -7.84
CA ASP A 81 5.16 -2.77 -9.29
C ASP A 81 3.72 -2.50 -9.72
N ASN A 82 3.60 -1.94 -10.91
CA ASN A 82 2.31 -1.72 -11.56
C ASN A 82 1.30 -0.91 -10.75
N CYS A 83 1.77 -0.06 -9.83
CA CYS A 83 0.88 0.80 -9.07
C CYS A 83 0.42 1.98 -9.91
N CYS A 84 -0.84 2.39 -9.76
CA CYS A 84 -1.38 3.62 -10.29
C CYS A 84 -1.82 4.50 -9.11
N ILE A 85 -1.07 5.58 -8.85
CA ILE A 85 -1.32 6.47 -7.72
C ILE A 85 -1.50 7.88 -8.26
N GLU A 86 -2.71 8.43 -8.11
CA GLU A 86 -3.07 9.71 -8.70
C GLU A 86 -3.84 10.61 -7.74
N ASN A 87 -3.59 11.92 -7.86
CA ASN A 87 -4.37 12.95 -7.17
C ASN A 87 -4.46 12.73 -5.66
N ILE A 88 -3.31 12.54 -5.02
CA ILE A 88 -3.21 12.55 -3.57
C ILE A 88 -3.16 14.00 -3.12
N GLN A 89 -4.19 14.46 -2.41
CA GLN A 89 -4.38 15.87 -2.08
C GLN A 89 -3.28 16.41 -1.17
N ASN A 90 -2.84 15.59 -0.21
CA ASN A 90 -1.77 15.96 0.71
C ASN A 90 -0.54 15.07 0.49
N TYR A 91 -0.46 13.90 1.13
CA TYR A 91 0.72 13.03 1.05
C TYR A 91 0.43 11.57 1.40
N ILE A 92 1.38 10.72 1.02
CA ILE A 92 1.52 9.35 1.53
C ILE A 92 2.82 9.28 2.30
N ALA A 93 2.79 8.80 3.55
CA ALA A 93 3.98 8.75 4.39
C ALA A 93 4.12 7.45 5.20
N ASN A 94 5.36 6.99 5.36
CA ASN A 94 5.74 5.82 6.15
C ASN A 94 4.92 4.58 5.78
N TYR A 95 4.83 4.28 4.49
CA TYR A 95 3.95 3.24 3.99
C TYR A 95 4.65 2.35 2.95
N GLU A 96 4.28 1.07 2.93
CA GLU A 96 4.65 0.14 1.88
C GLU A 96 3.41 -0.22 1.06
N ILE A 97 3.41 0.14 -0.22
CA ILE A 97 2.31 -0.10 -1.16
C ILE A 97 2.65 -1.35 -1.96
N GLY A 98 1.78 -2.34 -1.90
CA GLY A 98 1.94 -3.61 -2.64
C GLY A 98 1.82 -3.43 -4.15
N ASN A 99 2.14 -4.49 -4.90
CA ASN A 99 2.03 -4.49 -6.35
C ASN A 99 0.57 -4.38 -6.81
N ASP A 100 0.38 -3.95 -8.06
CA ASP A 100 -0.92 -3.89 -8.75
C ASP A 100 -1.98 -3.07 -7.98
N THR A 101 -1.54 -2.04 -7.26
CA THR A 101 -2.40 -1.21 -6.41
C THR A 101 -2.88 0.02 -7.16
N PHE A 102 -4.17 0.31 -7.08
CA PHE A 102 -4.79 1.52 -7.61
C PHE A 102 -5.27 2.44 -6.49
N ILE A 103 -4.73 3.67 -6.43
CA ILE A 103 -5.09 4.68 -5.42
C ILE A 103 -5.38 5.99 -6.16
N GLU A 104 -6.56 6.55 -5.96
CA GLU A 104 -6.97 7.79 -6.61
C GLU A 104 -7.82 8.65 -5.66
N ASN A 105 -7.59 9.96 -5.68
CA ASN A 105 -8.40 10.96 -4.96
C ASN A 105 -8.45 10.72 -3.45
N VAL A 106 -7.32 10.43 -2.84
CA VAL A 106 -7.17 10.25 -1.39
C VAL A 106 -6.51 11.48 -0.78
N ASP A 107 -6.91 11.85 0.41
CA ASP A 107 -6.32 13.00 1.11
C ASP A 107 -4.96 12.65 1.71
N ILE A 108 -4.93 11.76 2.70
CA ILE A 108 -3.71 11.34 3.40
C ILE A 108 -3.70 9.83 3.58
N ILE A 109 -2.54 9.21 3.34
CA ILE A 109 -2.23 7.84 3.78
C ILE A 109 -0.99 7.93 4.66
N LEU A 110 -1.15 7.71 5.97
CA LEU A 110 -0.08 7.85 6.93
C LEU A 110 -0.10 6.69 7.94
N VAL A 111 1.07 6.16 8.22
CA VAL A 111 1.31 5.37 9.43
C VAL A 111 2.23 6.17 10.35
N ASP A 112 1.74 6.46 11.56
CA ASP A 112 2.50 7.14 12.60
C ASP A 112 2.69 6.18 13.79
N GLY A 113 3.93 5.79 14.03
CA GLY A 113 4.31 4.82 15.05
C GLY A 113 4.01 3.36 14.69
N LEU A 114 3.90 2.51 15.70
CA LEU A 114 3.59 1.09 15.54
C LEU A 114 2.09 0.90 15.25
N SER A 115 1.78 0.38 14.08
CA SER A 115 0.41 0.09 13.65
C SER A 115 0.20 -1.42 13.46
N THR A 116 -0.98 -1.90 13.81
CA THR A 116 -1.41 -3.28 13.55
C THR A 116 -2.77 -3.27 12.86
N PHE A 117 -3.09 -4.33 12.13
CA PHE A 117 -4.43 -4.51 11.53
C PHE A 117 -5.54 -4.71 12.59
N GLY A 118 -5.20 -4.75 13.86
CA GLY A 118 -6.10 -5.12 14.95
C GLY A 118 -6.14 -6.63 15.19
N ASN A 119 -5.12 -7.37 14.75
CA ASN A 119 -5.00 -8.80 14.98
C ASN A 119 -5.13 -9.13 16.47
N GLY A 120 -6.02 -10.06 16.80
CA GLY A 120 -6.30 -10.46 18.17
C GLY A 120 -7.25 -9.52 18.93
N VAL A 121 -7.82 -8.49 18.28
CA VAL A 121 -8.88 -7.68 18.87
C VAL A 121 -10.23 -8.40 18.73
N GLU A 122 -10.97 -8.47 19.81
CA GLU A 122 -12.31 -9.06 19.81
C GLU A 122 -13.33 -8.06 19.24
N ALA A 123 -14.11 -8.53 18.25
CA ALA A 123 -15.23 -7.77 17.71
C ALA A 123 -16.54 -8.49 17.97
N THR A 124 -17.52 -7.77 18.51
CA THR A 124 -18.88 -8.27 18.75
C THR A 124 -19.67 -8.24 17.44
N VAL A 125 -19.76 -9.37 16.76
CA VAL A 125 -20.34 -9.43 15.40
C VAL A 125 -21.82 -9.83 15.38
N LEU A 126 -22.27 -10.68 16.30
CA LEU A 126 -23.61 -11.28 16.23
C LEU A 126 -24.37 -11.30 17.56
N ASN A 127 -23.88 -10.62 18.59
CA ASN A 127 -24.51 -10.76 19.90
C ASN A 127 -24.42 -9.46 20.71
N GLU A 128 -25.54 -8.80 20.89
CA GLU A 128 -25.67 -7.59 21.71
C GLU A 128 -25.41 -7.86 23.21
N THR A 129 -25.48 -9.12 23.64
CA THR A 129 -25.28 -9.50 25.05
C THR A 129 -23.88 -10.01 25.36
N GLY A 130 -22.98 -10.08 24.39
CA GLY A 130 -21.61 -10.58 24.53
C GLY A 130 -21.49 -12.11 24.51
N GLY A 131 -20.27 -12.61 24.46
CA GLY A 131 -19.96 -14.05 24.53
C GLY A 131 -19.78 -14.75 23.19
N ARG A 132 -19.89 -14.06 22.07
CA ARG A 132 -19.62 -14.59 20.72
C ARG A 132 -18.75 -13.63 19.92
N GLU A 133 -17.77 -13.05 20.57
CA GLU A 133 -16.80 -12.16 19.93
C GLU A 133 -15.93 -12.96 18.96
N VAL A 134 -15.59 -12.35 17.85
CA VAL A 134 -14.69 -12.90 16.83
C VAL A 134 -13.36 -12.15 16.90
N LEU A 135 -12.26 -12.88 16.98
CA LEU A 135 -10.93 -12.31 16.89
C LEU A 135 -10.64 -11.87 15.46
N ILE A 136 -10.41 -10.59 15.27
CA ILE A 136 -10.04 -10.04 13.96
C ILE A 136 -8.62 -10.45 13.62
N ASN A 137 -8.39 -10.84 12.38
CA ASN A 137 -7.07 -11.03 11.82
C ASN A 137 -7.08 -10.68 10.31
N ASP A 138 -5.91 -10.40 9.76
CA ASP A 138 -5.71 -9.99 8.37
C ASP A 138 -6.14 -11.04 7.32
N LYS A 139 -6.28 -12.30 7.73
CA LYS A 139 -6.69 -13.43 6.88
C LYS A 139 -8.15 -13.84 7.11
N LEU A 140 -8.88 -13.12 7.96
CA LEU A 140 -10.25 -13.45 8.31
C LEU A 140 -11.19 -13.23 7.12
N SER A 141 -11.72 -14.32 6.57
CA SER A 141 -12.79 -14.27 5.57
C SER A 141 -14.18 -14.19 6.23
N ALA A 142 -15.18 -13.72 5.49
CA ALA A 142 -16.57 -13.70 5.96
C ALA A 142 -17.06 -15.11 6.37
N HIS A 143 -16.67 -16.14 5.63
CA HIS A 143 -16.99 -17.54 5.95
C HIS A 143 -16.35 -17.99 7.26
N GLN A 144 -15.08 -17.67 7.48
CA GLN A 144 -14.39 -17.97 8.75
C GLN A 144 -15.00 -17.22 9.92
N ALA A 145 -15.34 -15.94 9.74
CA ALA A 145 -16.01 -15.16 10.78
C ALA A 145 -17.35 -15.78 11.17
N TYR A 146 -18.14 -16.22 10.20
CA TYR A 146 -19.41 -16.91 10.43
C TYR A 146 -19.23 -18.23 11.22
N ILE A 147 -18.26 -19.07 10.82
CA ILE A 147 -17.97 -20.33 11.52
C ILE A 147 -17.48 -20.06 12.95
N LEU A 148 -16.58 -19.10 13.14
CA LEU A 148 -16.07 -18.71 14.45
C LEU A 148 -17.19 -18.20 15.37
N ALA A 149 -18.12 -17.40 14.85
CA ALA A 149 -19.24 -16.89 15.62
C ALA A 149 -20.22 -18.01 16.06
N LEU A 150 -20.47 -18.98 15.20
CA LEU A 150 -21.42 -20.08 15.50
C LEU A 150 -20.79 -21.23 16.28
N TYR A 151 -19.53 -21.56 16.00
CA TYR A 151 -18.85 -22.76 16.51
C TYR A 151 -17.59 -22.45 17.33
N ARG A 152 -17.54 -21.30 17.97
CA ARG A 152 -16.37 -20.79 18.73
C ARG A 152 -15.78 -21.85 19.68
N HIS A 153 -16.60 -22.57 20.40
CA HIS A 153 -16.16 -23.58 21.38
C HIS A 153 -15.46 -24.79 20.74
N CYS A 154 -15.67 -25.05 19.46
CA CYS A 154 -14.97 -26.12 18.73
C CYS A 154 -13.65 -25.66 18.12
N LEU A 155 -13.53 -24.38 17.75
CA LEU A 155 -12.40 -23.84 16.98
C LEU A 155 -11.31 -23.22 17.86
N LEU A 156 -11.63 -22.73 19.05
CA LEU A 156 -10.66 -22.15 19.99
C LEU A 156 -9.60 -23.14 20.48
N TYR A 157 -9.91 -24.44 20.51
CA TYR A 157 -8.98 -25.50 20.93
C TYR A 157 -8.06 -26.00 19.81
N THR A 158 -8.35 -25.69 18.54
CA THR A 158 -7.64 -26.23 17.37
C THR A 158 -6.93 -25.16 16.53
N SER A 159 -7.21 -23.88 16.77
CA SER A 159 -6.58 -22.78 16.05
C SER A 159 -5.36 -22.27 16.82
N PRO A 160 -4.20 -22.13 16.20
CA PRO A 160 -3.08 -21.45 16.84
C PRO A 160 -3.50 -20.02 17.20
N SER A 161 -3.09 -19.58 18.39
CA SER A 161 -3.33 -18.21 18.81
C SER A 161 -2.78 -17.22 17.77
N PRO A 162 -3.49 -16.13 17.45
CA PRO A 162 -2.93 -15.07 16.59
C PRO A 162 -1.61 -14.48 17.12
N ARG A 163 -1.29 -14.71 18.39
CA ARG A 163 -0.02 -14.30 19.02
C ARG A 163 1.16 -15.19 18.64
N ASP A 164 0.91 -16.39 18.12
CA ASP A 164 1.95 -17.37 17.76
C ASP A 164 2.28 -17.37 16.26
N ALA A 165 1.65 -16.49 15.51
CA ALA A 165 1.93 -16.28 14.08
C ALA A 165 2.95 -15.15 13.91
N HIS A 166 4.24 -15.49 14.17
CA HIS A 166 5.40 -14.69 13.76
C HIS A 166 6.12 -15.38 12.62
#